data_b6e55197b74c3b89c414dff73037b47b
#
_entry.id   b6e55197b74c3b89c414dff73037b47b
#
_cell.length_a   1.000
_cell.length_b   1.000
_cell.length_c   1.000
_cell.angle_alpha   90.00
_cell.angle_beta   90.00
_cell.angle_gamma   90.00
#
_symmetry.space_group_name_H-M   'P 1'
#
loop_
_entity.id
_entity.type
_entity.pdbx_description
1 polymer ?
#
loop_
_entity_poly.entity_id
_entity_poly.type
_entity_poly.pdbx_seq_one_letter_code
_entity_poly.pdbx_strand_id
1 'polypeptide(L)'
;ETTTPLKIIDSSTLPLNLKNHKWAEFRKTKSGIKLHLRLVYAEKGCSYPDKAVLTNAKEHDRGQLEVLVDDKECMYVFDRGYLDYERFDRMTDDGYFFVSRLRKNAVIRVIEPFKLPEDSLVFSDEMVLIGTPQNRAENAFRLIKVLDSKGNELHLITNRFDLSADEIAELYKSRWAIELFFKWLKQHLNIKKFYAQSEQGVHNQVYIAMIVYCLNVLAQLNTNSSRTYLQISRLLKAAPWKSAHLWLRKIVGKTVP
;
A
#
# COMPACT_ATOMS: atom_id res chain seq x y z
N GLU A 1 22.04 9.56 6.38
CA GLU A 1 20.59 9.60 6.67
C GLU A 1 20.00 8.21 6.40
N THR A 2 19.78 7.43 7.43
CA THR A 2 19.09 6.14 7.33
C THR A 2 17.59 6.44 7.25
N THR A 3 17.08 6.58 6.03
CA THR A 3 15.64 6.68 5.83
C THR A 3 14.99 5.36 6.22
N THR A 4 14.12 5.41 7.24
CA THR A 4 13.34 4.24 7.66
C THR A 4 12.58 3.68 6.44
N PRO A 5 12.73 2.38 6.11
CA PRO A 5 12.02 1.80 4.97
C PRO A 5 10.50 1.99 5.11
N LEU A 6 9.84 2.30 4.03
CA LEU A 6 8.39 2.57 4.02
C LEU A 6 7.63 1.38 3.41
N LYS A 7 6.63 0.91 4.13
CA LYS A 7 5.71 -0.16 3.67
C LYS A 7 4.29 0.36 3.63
N ILE A 8 3.68 0.30 2.45
CA ILE A 8 2.33 0.81 2.20
C ILE A 8 1.36 -0.38 2.16
N ILE A 9 0.29 -0.31 2.94
CA ILE A 9 -0.73 -1.36 3.01
C ILE A 9 -2.05 -0.83 2.48
N ASP A 10 -2.66 -1.57 1.58
CA ASP A 10 -4.01 -1.31 1.08
C ASP A 10 -4.63 -2.58 0.50
N SER A 11 -5.91 -2.52 0.20
CA SER A 11 -6.64 -3.62 -0.42
C SER A 11 -7.35 -3.22 -1.70
N SER A 12 -7.54 -4.19 -2.57
CA SER A 12 -8.31 -3.98 -3.79
C SER A 12 -9.20 -5.18 -4.09
N THR A 13 -10.48 -4.90 -4.37
CA THR A 13 -11.41 -5.94 -4.82
C THR A 13 -11.15 -6.26 -6.29
N LEU A 14 -10.99 -7.55 -6.56
CA LEU A 14 -10.89 -8.13 -7.89
C LEU A 14 -12.23 -8.79 -8.22
N PRO A 15 -13.03 -8.21 -9.13
CA PRO A 15 -14.34 -8.75 -9.47
C PRO A 15 -14.21 -10.06 -10.24
N LEU A 16 -15.08 -11.02 -9.94
CA LEU A 16 -15.20 -12.31 -10.60
C LEU A 16 -16.57 -12.46 -11.26
N ASN A 17 -16.65 -13.35 -12.25
CA ASN A 17 -17.93 -13.67 -12.88
C ASN A 17 -18.75 -14.56 -11.92
N LEU A 18 -19.93 -14.09 -11.52
CA LEU A 18 -20.79 -14.79 -10.56
C LEU A 18 -21.20 -16.19 -11.04
N LYS A 19 -21.44 -16.39 -12.34
CA LYS A 19 -21.86 -17.70 -12.88
C LYS A 19 -20.76 -18.75 -12.71
N ASN A 20 -19.50 -18.36 -12.89
CA ASN A 20 -18.34 -19.25 -12.86
C ASN A 20 -17.66 -19.36 -11.50
N HIS A 21 -17.91 -18.38 -10.60
CA HIS A 21 -17.19 -18.26 -9.32
C HIS A 21 -18.16 -18.07 -8.15
N LYS A 22 -19.13 -18.98 -8.02
CA LYS A 22 -20.12 -18.94 -6.93
C LYS A 22 -19.49 -19.00 -5.54
N TRP A 23 -18.36 -19.66 -5.40
CA TRP A 23 -17.58 -19.76 -4.17
C TRP A 23 -17.12 -18.38 -3.62
N ALA A 24 -16.97 -17.39 -4.51
CA ALA A 24 -16.53 -16.04 -4.17
C ALA A 24 -17.71 -15.03 -4.10
N GLU A 25 -18.95 -15.50 -4.00
CA GLU A 25 -20.10 -14.61 -3.87
C GLU A 25 -20.04 -13.80 -2.59
N PHE A 26 -20.18 -12.47 -2.67
CA PHE A 26 -20.22 -11.57 -1.54
C PHE A 26 -21.46 -10.66 -1.51
N ARG A 27 -22.19 -10.58 -2.61
CA ARG A 27 -23.52 -9.94 -2.72
C ARG A 27 -24.34 -10.72 -3.70
N LYS A 28 -25.71 -10.64 -3.62
CA LYS A 28 -26.64 -11.37 -4.52
C LYS A 28 -26.28 -11.35 -6.00
N THR A 29 -25.60 -10.29 -6.47
CA THR A 29 -25.26 -10.08 -7.89
C THR A 29 -23.77 -9.94 -8.15
N LYS A 30 -22.90 -10.19 -7.15
CA LYS A 30 -21.46 -9.93 -7.27
C LYS A 30 -20.63 -11.03 -6.63
N SER A 31 -19.63 -11.49 -7.37
CA SER A 31 -18.54 -12.33 -6.89
C SER A 31 -17.22 -11.58 -6.98
N GLY A 32 -16.31 -11.87 -6.07
CA GLY A 32 -14.98 -11.27 -6.05
C GLY A 32 -14.13 -11.75 -4.89
N ILE A 33 -12.85 -11.59 -5.08
CA ILE A 33 -11.84 -11.75 -4.02
C ILE A 33 -11.27 -10.38 -3.69
N LYS A 34 -10.72 -10.26 -2.50
CA LYS A 34 -9.99 -9.06 -2.07
C LYS A 34 -8.51 -9.39 -1.96
N LEU A 35 -7.69 -8.61 -2.64
CA LEU A 35 -6.25 -8.66 -2.55
C LEU A 35 -5.82 -7.61 -1.52
N HIS A 36 -5.32 -8.05 -0.37
CA HIS A 36 -4.65 -7.23 0.63
C HIS A 36 -3.16 -7.28 0.33
N LEU A 37 -2.55 -6.13 0.21
CA LEU A 37 -1.19 -6.01 -0.28
C LEU A 37 -0.36 -5.12 0.63
N ARG A 38 0.90 -5.52 0.85
CA ARG A 38 1.94 -4.68 1.37
C ARG A 38 2.94 -4.39 0.25
N LEU A 39 3.17 -3.11 0.00
CA LEU A 39 4.06 -2.59 -1.02
C LEU A 39 5.26 -1.94 -0.34
N VAL A 40 6.47 -2.39 -0.64
CA VAL A 40 7.70 -1.70 -0.26
C VAL A 40 7.88 -0.49 -1.17
N TYR A 41 8.06 0.67 -0.57
CA TYR A 41 8.36 1.92 -1.27
C TYR A 41 9.84 2.24 -1.05
N ALA A 42 10.67 1.93 -2.05
CA ALA A 42 12.11 2.14 -1.97
C ALA A 42 12.49 3.59 -2.32
N GLU A 43 11.92 4.10 -3.41
CA GLU A 43 12.11 5.47 -3.89
C GLU A 43 10.99 5.84 -4.87
N LYS A 44 10.91 7.12 -5.26
CA LYS A 44 9.89 7.58 -6.20
C LYS A 44 10.01 6.83 -7.54
N GLY A 45 8.98 6.05 -7.85
CA GLY A 45 8.91 5.22 -9.06
C GLY A 45 9.44 3.79 -8.92
N CYS A 46 10.02 3.44 -7.76
CA CYS A 46 10.45 2.07 -7.45
C CYS A 46 9.64 1.55 -6.26
N SER A 47 8.68 0.69 -6.51
CA SER A 47 7.90 0.02 -5.49
C SER A 47 7.56 -1.40 -5.94
N TYR A 48 7.52 -2.33 -4.98
CA TYR A 48 7.21 -3.73 -5.27
C TYR A 48 6.46 -4.40 -4.10
N PRO A 49 5.57 -5.37 -4.40
CA PRO A 49 4.87 -6.11 -3.38
C PRO A 49 5.83 -7.11 -2.69
N ASP A 50 5.83 -7.12 -1.35
CA ASP A 50 6.59 -8.09 -0.56
C ASP A 50 5.68 -9.03 0.24
N LYS A 51 4.41 -8.66 0.43
CA LYS A 51 3.44 -9.49 1.12
C LYS A 51 2.04 -9.32 0.55
N ALA A 52 1.34 -10.42 0.35
CA ALA A 52 -0.01 -10.43 -0.20
C ALA A 52 -0.89 -11.49 0.45
N VAL A 53 -2.14 -11.15 0.72
CA VAL A 53 -3.17 -12.06 1.23
C VAL A 53 -4.40 -11.94 0.36
N LEU A 54 -4.95 -13.08 -0.05
CA LEU A 54 -6.21 -13.14 -0.79
C LEU A 54 -7.30 -13.63 0.15
N THR A 55 -8.42 -12.92 0.18
CA THR A 55 -9.60 -13.27 0.96
C THR A 55 -10.86 -13.17 0.11
N ASN A 56 -11.97 -13.67 0.65
CA ASN A 56 -13.27 -13.36 0.06
C ASN A 56 -13.53 -11.86 0.18
N ALA A 57 -14.20 -11.26 -0.82
CA ALA A 57 -14.51 -9.83 -0.81
C ALA A 57 -15.45 -9.38 0.34
N LYS A 58 -16.01 -10.33 1.12
CA LYS A 58 -16.75 -10.06 2.37
C LYS A 58 -15.84 -9.64 3.52
N GLU A 59 -14.59 -10.11 3.51
CA GLU A 59 -13.66 -9.90 4.61
C GLU A 59 -13.33 -8.42 4.80
N HIS A 60 -13.30 -8.00 6.07
CA HIS A 60 -12.92 -6.64 6.43
C HIS A 60 -11.39 -6.46 6.40
N ASP A 61 -10.93 -5.28 5.98
CA ASP A 61 -9.51 -4.94 5.91
C ASP A 61 -8.80 -5.02 7.26
N ARG A 62 -9.51 -4.68 8.35
CA ARG A 62 -8.97 -4.65 9.71
C ARG A 62 -8.26 -5.93 10.13
N GLY A 63 -8.85 -7.11 9.88
CA GLY A 63 -8.27 -8.39 10.27
C GLY A 63 -6.96 -8.74 9.58
N GLN A 64 -6.68 -8.11 8.44
CA GLN A 64 -5.50 -8.41 7.65
C GLN A 64 -4.27 -7.58 8.05
N LEU A 65 -4.46 -6.53 8.85
CA LEU A 65 -3.34 -5.69 9.29
C LEU A 65 -2.33 -6.49 10.15
N GLU A 66 -2.81 -7.42 10.99
CA GLU A 66 -1.93 -8.29 11.80
C GLU A 66 -1.01 -9.17 10.97
N VAL A 67 -1.52 -9.65 9.84
CA VAL A 67 -0.73 -10.49 8.95
C VAL A 67 0.27 -9.64 8.17
N LEU A 68 -0.08 -8.39 7.83
CA LEU A 68 0.72 -7.52 6.97
C LEU A 68 1.78 -6.71 7.73
N VAL A 69 1.67 -6.61 9.06
CA VAL A 69 2.62 -5.88 9.92
C VAL A 69 3.46 -6.89 10.70
N ASP A 70 4.74 -7.00 10.36
CA ASP A 70 5.67 -7.99 10.94
C ASP A 70 7.13 -7.52 11.02
N ASP A 71 7.43 -6.27 10.64
CA ASP A 71 8.77 -5.72 10.60
C ASP A 71 8.81 -4.40 11.37
N LYS A 72 9.61 -4.34 12.43
CA LYS A 72 9.73 -3.18 13.33
C LYS A 72 10.70 -2.11 12.82
N GLU A 73 11.51 -2.44 11.82
CA GLU A 73 12.52 -1.53 11.28
C GLU A 73 11.98 -0.66 10.14
N CYS A 74 10.68 -0.72 9.89
CA CYS A 74 10.03 0.06 8.86
C CYS A 74 8.85 0.88 9.41
N MET A 75 8.38 1.83 8.61
CA MET A 75 7.17 2.58 8.87
C MET A 75 6.04 2.10 7.97
N TYR A 76 4.86 1.92 8.54
CA TYR A 76 3.67 1.48 7.83
C TYR A 76 2.77 2.66 7.48
N VAL A 77 2.27 2.67 6.24
CA VAL A 77 1.30 3.66 5.76
C VAL A 77 0.07 2.94 5.25
N PHE A 78 -1.10 3.29 5.79
CA PHE A 78 -2.37 2.69 5.37
C PHE A 78 -3.56 3.65 5.48
N ASP A 79 -4.64 3.34 4.78
CA ASP A 79 -5.84 4.18 4.76
C ASP A 79 -6.75 3.90 5.98
N ARG A 80 -7.72 4.80 6.17
CA ARG A 80 -8.77 4.72 7.20
C ARG A 80 -9.62 3.43 7.18
N GLY A 81 -9.54 2.63 6.13
CA GLY A 81 -10.16 1.30 6.06
C GLY A 81 -9.66 0.33 7.14
N TYR A 82 -8.45 0.58 7.62
CA TYR A 82 -7.76 -0.20 8.64
C TYR A 82 -7.87 0.40 10.06
N LEU A 83 -8.70 1.43 10.26
CA LEU A 83 -8.89 2.07 11.55
C LEU A 83 -9.40 1.08 12.60
N ASP A 84 -8.57 0.89 13.62
CA ASP A 84 -8.85 0.09 14.81
C ASP A 84 -7.99 0.62 15.95
N TYR A 85 -8.61 1.22 16.98
CA TYR A 85 -7.87 1.91 18.04
C TYR A 85 -7.11 0.95 18.94
N GLU A 86 -7.69 -0.19 19.26
CA GLU A 86 -7.03 -1.24 20.03
C GLU A 86 -5.79 -1.77 19.29
N ARG A 87 -5.88 -1.87 17.98
CA ARG A 87 -4.75 -2.28 17.16
C ARG A 87 -3.65 -1.21 17.11
N PHE A 88 -4.02 0.05 17.08
CA PHE A 88 -3.04 1.15 17.12
C PHE A 88 -2.27 1.15 18.44
N ASP A 89 -2.96 0.85 19.56
CA ASP A 89 -2.30 0.64 20.85
C ASP A 89 -1.32 -0.53 20.77
N ARG A 90 -1.77 -1.71 20.36
CA ARG A 90 -0.89 -2.88 20.22
C ARG A 90 0.31 -2.62 19.31
N MET A 91 0.11 -1.97 18.15
CA MET A 91 1.23 -1.61 17.27
C MET A 91 2.23 -0.70 17.97
N THR A 92 1.75 0.25 18.76
CA THR A 92 2.60 1.17 19.51
C THR A 92 3.36 0.45 20.63
N ASP A 93 2.68 -0.38 21.41
CA ASP A 93 3.27 -1.15 22.52
C ASP A 93 4.29 -2.18 22.02
N ASP A 94 4.03 -2.77 20.85
CA ASP A 94 4.94 -3.71 20.19
C ASP A 94 6.11 -3.03 19.47
N GLY A 95 6.11 -1.70 19.36
CA GLY A 95 7.18 -0.91 18.74
C GLY A 95 7.11 -0.84 17.20
N TYR A 96 5.92 -1.00 16.63
CA TYR A 96 5.69 -0.72 15.20
C TYR A 96 5.32 0.73 14.98
N PHE A 97 5.87 1.34 13.94
CA PHE A 97 5.56 2.71 13.56
C PHE A 97 4.58 2.76 12.39
N PHE A 98 3.63 3.69 12.47
CA PHE A 98 2.64 3.86 11.42
C PHE A 98 2.22 5.30 11.20
N VAL A 99 1.66 5.57 10.01
CA VAL A 99 0.80 6.71 9.72
C VAL A 99 -0.46 6.24 9.02
N SER A 100 -1.59 6.74 9.47
CA SER A 100 -2.90 6.44 8.91
C SER A 100 -3.76 7.70 8.83
N ARG A 101 -4.96 7.57 8.30
CA ARG A 101 -5.92 8.66 8.21
C ARG A 101 -7.11 8.41 9.13
N LEU A 102 -7.47 9.40 9.95
CA LEU A 102 -8.70 9.39 10.72
C LEU A 102 -9.92 9.80 9.88
N ARG A 103 -11.09 9.43 10.35
CA ARG A 103 -12.36 9.98 9.86
C ARG A 103 -12.53 11.40 10.40
N LYS A 104 -13.15 12.29 9.61
CA LYS A 104 -13.42 13.68 10.04
C LYS A 104 -14.28 13.78 11.32
N ASN A 105 -15.14 12.80 11.56
CA ASN A 105 -16.00 12.69 12.73
C ASN A 105 -15.40 11.83 13.85
N ALA A 106 -14.10 11.55 13.84
CA ALA A 106 -13.46 10.86 14.94
C ALA A 106 -13.54 11.72 16.22
N VAL A 107 -13.82 11.07 17.35
CA VAL A 107 -13.80 11.75 18.65
C VAL A 107 -12.33 11.90 19.05
N ILE A 108 -11.93 13.15 19.27
CA ILE A 108 -10.54 13.53 19.56
C ILE A 108 -10.54 14.41 20.81
N ARG A 109 -9.63 14.13 21.72
CA ARG A 109 -9.29 15.01 22.85
C ARG A 109 -7.85 15.46 22.72
N VAL A 110 -7.64 16.74 22.45
CA VAL A 110 -6.32 17.35 22.39
C VAL A 110 -5.71 17.39 23.80
N ILE A 111 -4.46 16.94 23.91
CA ILE A 111 -3.65 17.00 25.12
C ILE A 111 -2.76 18.23 25.07
N GLU A 112 -2.00 18.35 23.96
CA GLU A 112 -1.00 19.40 23.78
C GLU A 112 -0.84 19.73 22.29
N PRO A 113 -0.80 21.03 21.92
CA PRO A 113 -0.44 21.44 20.57
C PRO A 113 1.10 21.53 20.42
N PHE A 114 1.62 21.17 19.26
CA PHE A 114 3.02 21.36 18.89
C PHE A 114 3.21 22.64 18.07
N LYS A 115 4.39 23.25 18.19
CA LYS A 115 4.77 24.40 17.37
C LYS A 115 5.12 23.94 15.96
N LEU A 116 4.54 24.62 14.99
CA LEU A 116 4.86 24.42 13.58
C LEU A 116 5.81 25.51 13.08
N PRO A 117 6.73 25.22 12.15
CA PRO A 117 7.46 26.23 11.38
C PRO A 117 6.51 27.14 10.61
N GLU A 118 6.91 28.40 10.37
CA GLU A 118 6.08 29.39 9.62
C GLU A 118 5.84 29.00 8.16
N ASP A 119 6.75 28.22 7.56
CA ASP A 119 6.72 27.73 6.18
C ASP A 119 6.12 26.33 6.04
N SER A 120 5.59 25.75 7.12
CA SER A 120 4.98 24.41 7.09
C SER A 120 3.73 24.37 6.23
N LEU A 121 3.58 23.29 5.47
CA LEU A 121 2.34 22.97 4.74
C LEU A 121 1.26 22.34 5.65
N VAL A 122 1.65 22.00 6.87
CA VAL A 122 0.78 21.49 7.93
C VAL A 122 0.19 22.67 8.69
N PHE A 123 -1.10 22.67 8.94
CA PHE A 123 -1.76 23.76 9.66
C PHE A 123 -2.14 23.43 11.11
N SER A 124 -2.04 22.16 11.52
CA SER A 124 -2.21 21.73 12.91
C SER A 124 -1.40 20.48 13.19
N ASP A 125 -0.76 20.46 14.35
CA ASP A 125 0.03 19.34 14.88
C ASP A 125 -0.24 19.25 16.38
N GLU A 126 -0.82 18.15 16.84
CA GLU A 126 -1.37 18.01 18.18
C GLU A 126 -1.11 16.62 18.75
N MET A 127 -0.75 16.53 20.03
CA MET A 127 -0.87 15.28 20.79
C MET A 127 -2.31 15.07 21.21
N VAL A 128 -2.85 13.88 20.94
CA VAL A 128 -4.28 13.60 21.13
C VAL A 128 -4.54 12.22 21.72
N LEU A 129 -5.68 12.09 22.42
CA LEU A 129 -6.34 10.81 22.66
C LEU A 129 -7.49 10.68 21.67
N ILE A 130 -7.67 9.47 21.12
CA ILE A 130 -8.71 9.19 20.13
C ILE A 130 -9.73 8.18 20.66
N GLY A 131 -10.99 8.37 20.28
CA GLY A 131 -12.09 7.48 20.63
C GLY A 131 -13.00 7.98 21.74
N THR A 132 -14.11 7.25 21.92
CA THR A 132 -15.11 7.50 22.97
C THR A 132 -14.69 6.80 24.27
N PRO A 133 -15.29 7.15 25.43
CA PRO A 133 -15.00 6.46 26.69
C PRO A 133 -15.13 4.94 26.64
N GLN A 134 -16.03 4.42 25.77
CA GLN A 134 -16.28 2.98 25.60
C GLN A 134 -15.34 2.30 24.58
N ASN A 135 -14.73 3.09 23.71
CA ASN A 135 -13.80 2.59 22.69
C ASN A 135 -12.73 3.66 22.42
N ARG A 136 -11.82 3.81 23.38
CA ARG A 136 -10.74 4.79 23.36
C ARG A 136 -9.42 4.08 23.28
N ALA A 137 -8.49 4.63 22.51
CA ALA A 137 -7.09 4.24 22.56
C ALA A 137 -6.50 4.59 23.93
N GLU A 138 -5.63 3.73 24.44
CA GLU A 138 -4.92 3.91 25.70
C GLU A 138 -3.69 4.82 25.51
N ASN A 139 -3.01 4.69 24.38
CA ASN A 139 -1.87 5.50 24.00
C ASN A 139 -2.29 6.87 23.49
N ALA A 140 -1.42 7.86 23.73
CA ALA A 140 -1.49 9.14 23.06
C ALA A 140 -0.90 9.03 21.64
N PHE A 141 -1.54 9.68 20.67
CA PHE A 141 -1.09 9.74 19.29
C PHE A 141 -0.86 11.17 18.86
N ARG A 142 -0.17 11.34 17.75
CA ARG A 142 0.05 12.64 17.11
C ARG A 142 -0.91 12.78 15.96
N LEU A 143 -1.68 13.87 15.97
CA LEU A 143 -2.65 14.25 14.95
C LEU A 143 -2.10 15.42 14.13
N ILE A 144 -1.95 15.21 12.85
CA ILE A 144 -1.45 16.20 11.90
C ILE A 144 -2.55 16.51 10.90
N LYS A 145 -2.87 17.79 10.71
CA LYS A 145 -3.90 18.23 9.75
C LYS A 145 -3.23 18.94 8.57
N VAL A 146 -3.52 18.44 7.37
CA VAL A 146 -3.00 18.95 6.10
C VAL A 146 -4.10 19.08 5.07
N LEU A 147 -3.87 19.85 4.02
CA LEU A 147 -4.76 19.89 2.85
C LEU A 147 -4.28 18.90 1.78
N ASP A 148 -5.22 18.19 1.18
CA ASP A 148 -4.93 17.42 -0.04
C ASP A 148 -4.79 18.34 -1.28
N SER A 149 -4.43 17.77 -2.42
CA SER A 149 -4.28 18.52 -3.68
C SER A 149 -5.58 19.18 -4.18
N LYS A 150 -6.73 18.85 -3.58
CA LYS A 150 -8.06 19.42 -3.90
C LYS A 150 -8.53 20.40 -2.82
N GLY A 151 -7.70 20.72 -1.84
CA GLY A 151 -8.04 21.59 -0.73
C GLY A 151 -8.90 20.94 0.36
N ASN A 152 -9.06 19.61 0.37
CA ASN A 152 -9.78 18.93 1.45
C ASN A 152 -8.86 18.66 2.63
N GLU A 153 -9.37 18.87 3.81
CA GLU A 153 -8.67 18.57 5.06
C GLU A 153 -8.50 17.06 5.27
N LEU A 154 -7.25 16.67 5.53
CA LEU A 154 -6.86 15.32 5.92
C LEU A 154 -6.39 15.34 7.36
N HIS A 155 -6.89 14.40 8.17
CA HIS A 155 -6.48 14.14 9.53
C HIS A 155 -5.57 12.91 9.53
N LEU A 156 -4.27 13.12 9.70
CA LEU A 156 -3.27 12.06 9.76
C LEU A 156 -2.99 11.72 11.22
N ILE A 157 -2.99 10.44 11.55
CA ILE A 157 -2.70 9.92 12.88
C ILE A 157 -1.44 9.05 12.83
N THR A 158 -0.54 9.24 13.80
CA THR A 158 0.72 8.51 13.88
C THR A 158 1.17 8.36 15.33
N ASN A 159 2.02 7.37 15.59
CA ASN A 159 2.76 7.21 16.82
C ASN A 159 4.23 7.67 16.71
N ARG A 160 4.60 8.39 15.61
CA ARG A 160 5.93 8.97 15.43
C ARG A 160 5.95 10.40 15.94
N PHE A 161 6.73 10.64 17.00
CA PHE A 161 6.92 11.96 17.60
C PHE A 161 8.29 12.57 17.26
N ASP A 162 9.18 11.78 16.70
CA ASP A 162 10.56 12.13 16.36
C ASP A 162 10.73 12.76 14.96
N LEU A 163 9.75 12.58 14.07
CA LEU A 163 9.74 13.17 12.73
C LEU A 163 9.01 14.53 12.75
N SER A 164 9.36 15.42 11.83
CA SER A 164 8.61 16.66 11.62
C SER A 164 7.20 16.37 11.07
N ALA A 165 6.27 17.31 11.25
CA ALA A 165 4.91 17.20 10.74
C ALA A 165 4.88 17.12 9.20
N ASP A 166 5.76 17.88 8.53
CA ASP A 166 5.88 17.87 7.08
C ASP A 166 6.42 16.54 6.54
N GLU A 167 7.40 15.92 7.23
CA GLU A 167 7.88 14.57 6.89
C GLU A 167 6.76 13.53 6.98
N ILE A 168 5.94 13.56 8.04
CA ILE A 168 4.79 12.65 8.18
C ILE A 168 3.78 12.87 7.06
N ALA A 169 3.53 14.11 6.68
CA ALA A 169 2.63 14.44 5.57
C ALA A 169 3.15 13.88 4.23
N GLU A 170 4.46 14.03 3.96
CA GLU A 170 5.10 13.45 2.76
C GLU A 170 5.06 11.91 2.78
N LEU A 171 5.35 11.27 3.92
CA LEU A 171 5.24 9.83 4.05
C LEU A 171 3.81 9.35 3.73
N TYR A 172 2.78 10.05 4.18
CA TYR A 172 1.41 9.69 3.86
C TYR A 172 1.07 9.88 2.37
N LYS A 173 1.63 10.88 1.69
CA LYS A 173 1.46 11.05 0.24
C LYS A 173 1.97 9.85 -0.55
N SER A 174 3.03 9.18 -0.07
CA SER A 174 3.57 7.97 -0.70
C SER A 174 2.55 6.83 -0.78
N ARG A 175 1.48 6.85 0.03
CA ARG A 175 0.36 5.90 -0.04
C ARG A 175 -0.25 5.81 -1.44
N TRP A 176 -0.19 6.88 -2.22
CA TRP A 176 -0.69 6.88 -3.60
C TRP A 176 0.01 5.85 -4.50
N ALA A 177 1.22 5.44 -4.16
CA ALA A 177 1.96 4.45 -4.96
C ALA A 177 1.22 3.10 -5.05
N ILE A 178 0.53 2.67 -3.98
CA ILE A 178 -0.23 1.41 -4.01
C ILE A 178 -1.49 1.50 -4.88
N GLU A 179 -2.12 2.67 -4.96
CA GLU A 179 -3.26 2.88 -5.87
C GLU A 179 -2.82 2.81 -7.34
N LEU A 180 -1.65 3.40 -7.65
CA LEU A 180 -1.04 3.30 -8.98
C LEU A 180 -0.66 1.85 -9.30
N PHE A 181 -0.11 1.12 -8.32
CA PHE A 181 0.19 -0.30 -8.48
C PHE A 181 -1.07 -1.12 -8.78
N PHE A 182 -2.16 -0.96 -8.01
CA PHE A 182 -3.42 -1.66 -8.27
C PHE A 182 -4.02 -1.31 -9.63
N LYS A 183 -3.96 -0.04 -10.03
CA LYS A 183 -4.39 0.39 -11.37
C LYS A 183 -3.59 -0.32 -12.44
N TRP A 184 -2.28 -0.33 -12.29
CA TRP A 184 -1.36 -1.00 -13.20
C TRP A 184 -1.63 -2.53 -13.26
N LEU A 185 -1.74 -3.18 -12.11
CA LEU A 185 -2.04 -4.61 -11.98
C LEU A 185 -3.31 -4.99 -12.75
N LYS A 186 -4.39 -4.23 -12.55
CA LYS A 186 -5.68 -4.44 -13.22
C LYS A 186 -5.64 -4.20 -14.73
N GLN A 187 -4.76 -3.33 -15.19
CA GLN A 187 -4.67 -2.99 -16.62
C GLN A 187 -3.78 -3.93 -17.42
N HIS A 188 -2.70 -4.44 -16.84
CA HIS A 188 -1.61 -5.06 -17.60
C HIS A 188 -1.43 -6.56 -17.34
N LEU A 189 -1.95 -7.10 -16.26
CA LEU A 189 -1.76 -8.50 -15.87
C LEU A 189 -3.01 -9.38 -16.09
N ASN A 190 -3.98 -8.90 -16.88
CA ASN A 190 -5.18 -9.65 -17.23
C ASN A 190 -6.00 -10.19 -16.02
N ILE A 191 -5.83 -9.62 -14.82
CA ILE A 191 -6.65 -10.01 -13.66
C ILE A 191 -8.09 -9.50 -13.71
N LYS A 192 -8.50 -8.91 -14.81
CA LYS A 192 -9.92 -8.65 -15.13
C LYS A 192 -10.61 -9.86 -15.76
N LYS A 193 -9.84 -10.85 -16.26
CA LYS A 193 -10.35 -12.06 -16.92
C LYS A 193 -9.64 -13.27 -16.34
N PHE A 194 -10.32 -13.92 -15.41
CA PHE A 194 -9.82 -15.16 -14.84
C PHE A 194 -10.15 -16.34 -15.75
N TYR A 195 -9.14 -17.15 -16.04
CA TYR A 195 -9.30 -18.37 -16.86
C TYR A 195 -9.74 -19.56 -16.01
N ALA A 196 -9.24 -19.65 -14.77
CA ALA A 196 -9.62 -20.67 -13.83
C ALA A 196 -10.95 -20.35 -13.15
N GLN A 197 -11.73 -21.38 -12.85
CA GLN A 197 -13.01 -21.25 -12.14
C GLN A 197 -12.88 -21.62 -10.65
N SER A 198 -11.90 -22.46 -10.30
CA SER A 198 -11.64 -22.82 -8.90
C SER A 198 -10.95 -21.69 -8.13
N GLU A 199 -11.16 -21.66 -6.82
CA GLU A 199 -10.52 -20.72 -5.91
C GLU A 199 -9.00 -20.75 -6.04
N GLN A 200 -8.42 -21.94 -5.94
CA GLN A 200 -6.96 -22.13 -6.06
C GLN A 200 -6.43 -21.63 -7.41
N GLY A 201 -7.14 -21.87 -8.49
CA GLY A 201 -6.72 -21.44 -9.82
C GLY A 201 -6.76 -19.91 -9.98
N VAL A 202 -7.76 -19.24 -9.39
CA VAL A 202 -7.86 -17.79 -9.35
C VAL A 202 -6.73 -17.20 -8.50
N HIS A 203 -6.47 -17.76 -7.31
CA HIS A 203 -5.37 -17.33 -6.45
C HIS A 203 -4.02 -17.49 -7.15
N ASN A 204 -3.78 -18.63 -7.78
CA ASN A 204 -2.54 -18.87 -8.53
C ASN A 204 -2.34 -17.83 -9.65
N GLN A 205 -3.41 -17.45 -10.38
CA GLN A 205 -3.32 -16.43 -11.42
C GLN A 205 -2.91 -15.07 -10.85
N VAL A 206 -3.43 -14.69 -9.69
CA VAL A 206 -3.04 -13.43 -9.03
C VAL A 206 -1.59 -13.46 -8.56
N TYR A 207 -1.16 -14.55 -7.90
CA TYR A 207 0.23 -14.68 -7.44
C TYR A 207 1.23 -14.71 -8.61
N ILE A 208 0.94 -15.44 -9.68
CA ILE A 208 1.77 -15.45 -10.90
C ILE A 208 1.89 -14.03 -11.47
N ALA A 209 0.79 -13.28 -11.52
CA ALA A 209 0.81 -11.91 -11.97
C ALA A 209 1.74 -11.02 -11.14
N MET A 210 1.72 -11.15 -9.81
CA MET A 210 2.63 -10.42 -8.92
C MET A 210 4.09 -10.87 -9.06
N ILE A 211 4.34 -12.16 -9.20
CA ILE A 211 5.69 -12.69 -9.46
C ILE A 211 6.26 -12.10 -10.76
N VAL A 212 5.48 -12.08 -11.83
CA VAL A 212 5.89 -11.47 -13.10
C VAL A 212 6.22 -9.99 -12.91
N TYR A 213 5.43 -9.26 -12.11
CA TYR A 213 5.75 -7.87 -11.78
C TYR A 213 7.10 -7.76 -11.07
N CYS A 214 7.32 -8.52 -10.00
CA CYS A 214 8.57 -8.50 -9.23
C CYS A 214 9.79 -8.84 -10.09
N LEU A 215 9.68 -9.84 -10.96
CA LEU A 215 10.75 -10.19 -11.89
C LEU A 215 11.11 -9.05 -12.86
N ASN A 216 10.11 -8.30 -13.32
CA ASN A 216 10.36 -7.12 -14.16
C ASN A 216 11.02 -5.97 -13.37
N VAL A 217 10.61 -5.76 -12.11
CA VAL A 217 11.28 -4.77 -11.23
C VAL A 217 12.72 -5.17 -10.98
N LEU A 218 12.99 -6.44 -10.68
CA LEU A 218 14.35 -6.95 -10.53
C LEU A 218 15.20 -6.74 -11.80
N ALA A 219 14.64 -7.01 -12.98
CA ALA A 219 15.32 -6.75 -14.25
C ALA A 219 15.64 -5.26 -14.43
N GLN A 220 14.73 -4.36 -14.05
CA GLN A 220 14.96 -2.93 -14.08
C GLN A 220 16.08 -2.49 -13.15
N LEU A 221 16.04 -2.93 -11.89
CA LEU A 221 17.03 -2.58 -10.87
C LEU A 221 18.42 -3.13 -11.24
N ASN A 222 18.50 -4.40 -11.62
CA ASN A 222 19.79 -5.04 -11.97
C ASN A 222 20.46 -4.45 -13.22
N THR A 223 19.68 -3.79 -14.08
CA THR A 223 20.19 -3.19 -15.31
C THR A 223 20.38 -1.68 -15.21
N ASN A 224 20.02 -1.06 -14.09
CA ASN A 224 19.96 0.41 -13.94
C ASN A 224 19.27 1.09 -15.14
N SER A 225 18.23 0.45 -15.67
CA SER A 225 17.57 0.90 -16.89
C SER A 225 16.66 2.10 -16.61
N SER A 226 16.80 3.14 -17.41
CA SER A 226 15.86 4.28 -17.43
C SER A 226 14.49 3.95 -18.03
N ARG A 227 14.31 2.75 -18.56
CA ARG A 227 13.04 2.30 -19.15
C ARG A 227 12.00 2.11 -18.05
N THR A 228 10.78 2.51 -18.37
CA THR A 228 9.65 2.24 -17.47
C THR A 228 9.37 0.73 -17.41
N TYR A 229 8.82 0.28 -16.30
CA TYR A 229 8.33 -1.07 -16.10
C TYR A 229 7.51 -1.60 -17.31
N LEU A 230 6.60 -0.78 -17.86
CA LEU A 230 5.77 -1.16 -19.01
C LEU A 230 6.59 -1.41 -20.27
N GLN A 231 7.64 -0.61 -20.51
CA GLN A 231 8.56 -0.81 -21.64
C GLN A 231 9.33 -2.11 -21.49
N ILE A 232 9.82 -2.41 -20.29
CA ILE A 232 10.51 -3.68 -19.99
C ILE A 232 9.58 -4.87 -20.22
N SER A 233 8.37 -4.81 -19.65
CA SER A 233 7.36 -5.87 -19.83
C SER A 233 7.02 -6.13 -21.30
N ARG A 234 6.89 -5.07 -22.11
CA ARG A 234 6.68 -5.19 -23.56
C ARG A 234 7.84 -5.85 -24.28
N LEU A 235 9.07 -5.49 -23.93
CA LEU A 235 10.28 -6.11 -24.51
C LEU A 235 10.35 -7.61 -24.21
N LEU A 236 10.04 -8.01 -22.98
CA LEU A 236 10.04 -9.40 -22.57
C LEU A 236 8.94 -10.20 -23.30
N LYS A 237 7.74 -9.64 -23.42
CA LYS A 237 6.62 -10.26 -24.15
C LYS A 237 6.89 -10.40 -25.66
N ALA A 238 7.63 -9.46 -26.25
CA ALA A 238 7.94 -9.49 -27.69
C ALA A 238 8.96 -10.57 -28.06
N ALA A 239 9.71 -11.11 -27.12
CA ALA A 239 10.77 -12.09 -27.41
C ALA A 239 10.95 -13.10 -26.25
N PRO A 240 9.90 -13.88 -25.89
CA PRO A 240 9.91 -14.74 -24.70
C PRO A 240 10.95 -15.86 -24.74
N TRP A 241 11.37 -16.26 -25.94
CA TRP A 241 12.29 -17.38 -26.16
C TRP A 241 13.75 -16.96 -26.42
N LYS A 242 14.08 -15.68 -26.22
CA LYS A 242 15.48 -15.23 -26.31
C LYS A 242 16.23 -15.52 -25.01
N SER A 243 17.54 -15.72 -25.13
CA SER A 243 18.41 -15.89 -23.95
C SER A 243 18.37 -14.66 -23.05
N ALA A 244 18.54 -14.84 -21.73
CA ALA A 244 18.54 -13.77 -20.75
C ALA A 244 19.54 -12.64 -21.12
N HIS A 245 20.70 -12.99 -21.62
CA HIS A 245 21.72 -12.04 -22.07
C HIS A 245 21.22 -11.10 -23.20
N LEU A 246 20.46 -11.61 -24.17
CA LEU A 246 19.88 -10.78 -25.24
C LEU A 246 18.77 -9.86 -24.72
N TRP A 247 18.01 -10.30 -23.70
CA TRP A 247 17.01 -9.45 -23.05
C TRP A 247 17.66 -8.32 -22.27
N LEU A 248 18.66 -8.65 -21.44
CA LEU A 248 19.36 -7.66 -20.63
C LEU A 248 19.99 -6.58 -21.53
N ARG A 249 20.62 -6.95 -22.65
CA ARG A 249 21.12 -5.97 -23.63
C ARG A 249 20.03 -5.03 -24.14
N LYS A 250 18.85 -5.56 -24.48
CA LYS A 250 17.72 -4.74 -24.94
C LYS A 250 17.18 -3.82 -23.87
N ILE A 251 17.15 -4.26 -22.61
CA ILE A 251 16.68 -3.48 -21.48
C ILE A 251 17.63 -2.31 -21.19
N VAL A 252 18.92 -2.55 -21.21
CA VAL A 252 19.96 -1.52 -20.99
C VAL A 252 19.98 -0.48 -22.11
N GLY A 253 19.52 -0.83 -23.32
CA GLY A 253 19.48 0.10 -24.44
C GLY A 253 20.85 0.48 -25.00
N LYS A 254 21.92 -0.17 -24.58
CA LYS A 254 23.25 -0.02 -25.18
C LYS A 254 23.37 -0.98 -26.35
N THR A 255 23.43 -0.44 -27.54
CA THR A 255 24.15 -1.06 -28.66
C THR A 255 25.60 -1.10 -28.22
N VAL A 256 26.07 -2.25 -27.75
CA VAL A 256 27.51 -2.49 -27.63
C VAL A 256 28.02 -2.73 -29.03
N PRO A 257 29.11 -2.07 -29.43
CA PRO A 257 29.74 -2.21 -30.75
C PRO A 257 30.09 -3.63 -31.04
#